data_49a40f3ad169290ed879e6d8a22b76b1
#
_entry.id   49a40f3ad169290ed879e6d8a22b76b1
#
_cell.length_a   1.000
_cell.length_b   1.000
_cell.length_c   1.000
_cell.angle_alpha   90.00
_cell.angle_beta   90.00
_cell.angle_gamma   90.00
#
_symmetry.space_group_name_H-M   'P 1'
#
loop_
_entity.id
_entity.type
_entity.pdbx_description
1 polymer ?
#
loop_
_entity_poly.entity_id
_entity_poly.type
_entity_poly.pdbx_seq_one_letter_code
_entity_poly.pdbx_strand_id
1 'polypeptide(L)'
;MSRLKILEAYLQVASLGSVTAAAKHLGVSQPSVSRMIQELERDLGQPLFERVGQRLVLTPKGMVLRDDVERALAGFVNLWERAREVVGEAEPPIRISAVSALAFGLLTDAWKAAGEGANAPRLMVEVENPDRVQNAVMSGTAQIGATSAPLLHRDLVLEWLGTAPCVLAVPEDDPLARTEGPVELKALSGRNLVGMSLRRGVPARIRATLDAAGVDVRVKVRTTSTMNALSFIRAGAGIGIVEPLTLTAEALPGIRILPLATAIPYCFGAVTARGVPVPDKARELIAAMQVVAQHRLDDFTLIPPEEHQSLLASLTKQEARL
;
A
#
# COMPACT_ATOMS: atom_id res chain seq x y z
N MET A 1 9.97 32.19 -13.52
CA MET A 1 8.72 31.60 -12.96
C MET A 1 9.12 30.64 -11.84
N SER A 2 8.29 30.42 -10.80
CA SER A 2 8.66 29.48 -9.72
C SER A 2 8.65 28.06 -10.28
N ARG A 3 9.73 27.28 -10.03
CA ARG A 3 9.82 25.86 -10.45
C ARG A 3 8.63 25.04 -9.94
N LEU A 4 8.12 25.36 -8.74
CA LEU A 4 6.95 24.72 -8.19
C LEU A 4 5.72 24.84 -9.10
N LYS A 5 5.42 26.04 -9.59
CA LYS A 5 4.30 26.27 -10.53
C LYS A 5 4.44 25.53 -11.85
N ILE A 6 5.69 25.33 -12.30
CA ILE A 6 5.98 24.55 -13.52
C ILE A 6 5.64 23.07 -13.26
N LEU A 7 6.03 22.52 -12.10
CA LEU A 7 5.73 21.14 -11.74
C LEU A 7 4.22 20.91 -11.50
N GLU A 8 3.53 21.87 -10.90
CA GLU A 8 2.06 21.84 -10.76
C GLU A 8 1.38 21.82 -12.14
N ALA A 9 1.82 22.69 -13.05
CA ALA A 9 1.28 22.73 -14.41
C ALA A 9 1.52 21.41 -15.15
N TYR A 10 2.71 20.81 -15.00
CA TYR A 10 3.04 19.52 -15.56
C TYR A 10 2.09 18.42 -15.08
N LEU A 11 1.85 18.29 -13.77
CA LEU A 11 0.92 17.29 -13.23
C LEU A 11 -0.53 17.51 -13.69
N GLN A 12 -0.98 18.75 -13.73
CA GLN A 12 -2.33 19.05 -14.20
C GLN A 12 -2.53 18.73 -15.68
N VAL A 13 -1.54 19.01 -16.53
CA VAL A 13 -1.59 18.62 -17.94
C VAL A 13 -1.54 17.10 -18.08
N ALA A 14 -0.72 16.41 -17.30
CA ALA A 14 -0.64 14.95 -17.30
C ALA A 14 -1.96 14.28 -16.88
N SER A 15 -2.63 14.84 -15.89
CA SER A 15 -3.90 14.32 -15.37
C SER A 15 -5.08 14.57 -16.33
N LEU A 16 -5.15 15.79 -16.90
CA LEU A 16 -6.31 16.23 -17.70
C LEU A 16 -6.14 15.94 -19.21
N GLY A 17 -4.93 15.63 -19.66
CA GLY A 17 -4.62 15.38 -21.08
C GLY A 17 -4.82 16.61 -21.98
N SER A 18 -4.89 17.82 -21.39
CA SER A 18 -5.21 19.07 -22.09
C SER A 18 -4.62 20.30 -21.41
N VAL A 19 -3.83 21.07 -22.17
CA VAL A 19 -3.25 22.33 -21.68
C VAL A 19 -4.35 23.36 -21.36
N THR A 20 -5.43 23.39 -22.13
CA THR A 20 -6.56 24.30 -21.90
C THR A 20 -7.31 23.96 -20.63
N ALA A 21 -7.56 22.68 -20.39
CA ALA A 21 -8.21 22.21 -19.16
C ALA A 21 -7.33 22.46 -17.92
N ALA A 22 -6.02 22.20 -18.02
CA ALA A 22 -5.07 22.50 -16.96
C ALA A 22 -4.99 24.01 -16.64
N ALA A 23 -5.00 24.87 -17.66
CA ALA A 23 -5.00 26.31 -17.50
C ALA A 23 -6.25 26.79 -16.75
N LYS A 24 -7.42 26.26 -17.10
CA LYS A 24 -8.67 26.57 -16.41
C LYS A 24 -8.62 26.11 -14.95
N HIS A 25 -8.09 24.91 -14.68
CA HIS A 25 -7.96 24.38 -13.33
C HIS A 25 -7.02 25.20 -12.46
N LEU A 26 -5.88 25.64 -13.02
CA LEU A 26 -4.87 26.44 -12.32
C LEU A 26 -5.21 27.95 -12.24
N GLY A 27 -6.30 28.41 -12.87
CA GLY A 27 -6.66 29.82 -12.88
C GLY A 27 -5.69 30.70 -13.65
N VAL A 28 -5.00 30.17 -14.67
CA VAL A 28 -4.02 30.91 -15.49
C VAL A 28 -4.38 30.82 -16.98
N SER A 29 -3.69 31.62 -17.83
CA SER A 29 -3.91 31.55 -19.28
C SER A 29 -3.30 30.29 -19.90
N GLN A 30 -3.91 29.75 -20.95
CA GLN A 30 -3.40 28.62 -21.70
C GLN A 30 -1.96 28.84 -22.24
N PRO A 31 -1.59 30.06 -22.79
CA PRO A 31 -0.21 30.31 -23.16
C PRO A 31 0.78 30.24 -21.99
N SER A 32 0.34 30.57 -20.77
CA SER A 32 1.20 30.45 -19.57
C SER A 32 1.53 28.99 -19.27
N VAL A 33 0.51 28.11 -19.27
CA VAL A 33 0.72 26.67 -19.05
C VAL A 33 1.60 26.08 -20.17
N SER A 34 1.34 26.44 -21.42
CA SER A 34 2.15 25.97 -22.56
C SER A 34 3.62 26.36 -22.41
N ARG A 35 3.90 27.60 -21.98
CA ARG A 35 5.29 28.07 -21.70
C ARG A 35 5.91 27.28 -20.55
N MET A 36 5.17 27.01 -19.47
CA MET A 36 5.66 26.22 -18.33
C MET A 36 6.11 24.83 -18.77
N ILE A 37 5.30 24.13 -19.58
CA ILE A 37 5.66 22.81 -20.11
C ILE A 37 6.88 22.89 -21.01
N GLN A 38 6.92 23.85 -21.96
CA GLN A 38 8.06 24.04 -22.83
C GLN A 38 9.36 24.38 -22.08
N GLU A 39 9.26 25.18 -20.99
CA GLU A 39 10.39 25.50 -20.12
C GLU A 39 10.91 24.24 -19.44
N LEU A 40 10.03 23.38 -18.88
CA LEU A 40 10.41 22.13 -18.26
C LEU A 40 11.08 21.16 -19.24
N GLU A 41 10.48 20.96 -20.41
CA GLU A 41 11.02 20.09 -21.46
C GLU A 41 12.39 20.57 -21.98
N ARG A 42 12.56 21.89 -22.12
CA ARG A 42 13.83 22.50 -22.51
C ARG A 42 14.90 22.33 -21.44
N ASP A 43 14.57 22.56 -20.16
CA ASP A 43 15.50 22.42 -19.04
C ASP A 43 15.97 20.97 -18.88
N LEU A 44 15.10 20.00 -19.18
CA LEU A 44 15.41 18.58 -19.13
C LEU A 44 15.98 18.02 -20.44
N GLY A 45 15.93 18.81 -21.53
CA GLY A 45 16.41 18.40 -22.86
C GLY A 45 15.61 17.23 -23.46
N GLN A 46 14.37 16.99 -23.01
CA GLN A 46 13.56 15.86 -23.42
C GLN A 46 12.08 16.23 -23.49
N PRO A 47 11.32 15.72 -24.49
CA PRO A 47 9.88 15.85 -24.51
C PRO A 47 9.25 14.96 -23.44
N LEU A 48 8.35 15.55 -22.67
CA LEU A 48 7.57 14.86 -21.62
C LEU A 48 6.17 14.52 -22.07
N PHE A 49 5.68 15.20 -23.11
CA PHE A 49 4.37 14.96 -23.70
C PHE A 49 4.46 14.69 -25.19
N GLU A 50 3.52 13.89 -25.67
CA GLU A 50 3.28 13.66 -27.09
C GLU A 50 1.79 13.78 -27.42
N ARG A 51 1.46 14.05 -28.68
CA ARG A 51 0.07 14.13 -29.12
C ARG A 51 -0.41 12.81 -29.70
N VAL A 52 -1.47 12.28 -29.10
CA VAL A 52 -2.20 11.12 -29.64
C VAL A 52 -3.61 11.59 -30.00
N GLY A 53 -3.85 11.86 -31.27
CA GLY A 53 -5.07 12.50 -31.75
C GLY A 53 -5.23 13.92 -31.22
N GLN A 54 -6.32 14.16 -30.49
CA GLN A 54 -6.60 15.46 -29.85
C GLN A 54 -6.12 15.56 -28.40
N ARG A 55 -5.56 14.48 -27.83
CA ARG A 55 -5.11 14.44 -26.43
C ARG A 55 -3.60 14.56 -26.34
N LEU A 56 -3.17 15.19 -25.26
CA LEU A 56 -1.78 15.23 -24.86
C LEU A 56 -1.55 14.09 -23.85
N VAL A 57 -0.62 13.20 -24.13
CA VAL A 57 -0.29 12.07 -23.28
C VAL A 57 1.17 12.15 -22.86
N LEU A 58 1.53 11.54 -21.73
CA LEU A 58 2.92 11.49 -21.27
C LEU A 58 3.73 10.55 -22.14
N THR A 59 4.95 10.97 -22.49
CA THR A 59 5.98 10.07 -23.02
C THR A 59 6.44 9.08 -21.94
N PRO A 60 7.14 7.98 -22.27
CA PRO A 60 7.74 7.08 -21.27
C PRO A 60 8.59 7.82 -20.22
N LYS A 61 9.35 8.85 -20.65
CA LYS A 61 10.14 9.71 -19.73
C LYS A 61 9.25 10.60 -18.87
N GLY A 62 8.17 11.14 -19.44
CA GLY A 62 7.15 11.85 -18.70
C GLY A 62 6.51 10.98 -17.64
N MET A 63 6.17 9.73 -17.93
CA MET A 63 5.59 8.82 -16.95
C MET A 63 6.50 8.58 -15.74
N VAL A 64 7.80 8.39 -15.98
CA VAL A 64 8.78 8.22 -14.88
C VAL A 64 8.87 9.48 -14.03
N LEU A 65 8.94 10.66 -14.66
CA LEU A 65 9.04 11.94 -13.96
C LEU A 65 7.78 12.26 -13.14
N ARG A 66 6.61 11.80 -13.58
CA ARG A 66 5.33 12.10 -12.93
C ARG A 66 5.32 11.70 -11.46
N ASP A 67 5.74 10.46 -11.16
CA ASP A 67 5.74 9.94 -9.79
C ASP A 67 6.70 10.73 -8.89
N ASP A 68 7.86 11.15 -9.44
CA ASP A 68 8.83 11.98 -8.71
C ASP A 68 8.27 13.39 -8.42
N VAL A 69 7.59 13.99 -9.39
CA VAL A 69 6.97 15.32 -9.24
C VAL A 69 5.79 15.27 -8.26
N GLU A 70 4.95 14.22 -8.32
CA GLU A 70 3.87 14.02 -7.34
C GLU A 70 4.43 13.95 -5.92
N ARG A 71 5.51 13.19 -5.70
CA ARG A 71 6.19 13.11 -4.39
C ARG A 71 6.74 14.45 -3.93
N ALA A 72 7.43 15.18 -4.82
CA ALA A 72 8.04 16.46 -4.48
C ALA A 72 6.98 17.51 -4.09
N LEU A 73 5.87 17.58 -4.82
CA LEU A 73 4.78 18.52 -4.51
C LEU A 73 4.04 18.13 -3.23
N ALA A 74 3.78 16.85 -3.01
CA ALA A 74 3.21 16.37 -1.75
C ALA A 74 4.11 16.73 -0.56
N GLY A 75 5.44 16.54 -0.69
CA GLY A 75 6.40 16.96 0.33
C GLY A 75 6.40 18.46 0.61
N PHE A 76 6.20 19.28 -0.43
CA PHE A 76 6.10 20.74 -0.27
C PHE A 76 4.81 21.17 0.45
N VAL A 77 3.67 20.60 0.11
CA VAL A 77 2.39 20.85 0.83
C VAL A 77 2.54 20.48 2.31
N ASN A 78 3.11 19.32 2.59
CA ASN A 78 3.35 18.87 3.95
C ASN A 78 4.30 19.78 4.74
N LEU A 79 5.32 20.35 4.07
CA LEU A 79 6.20 21.32 4.73
C LEU A 79 5.40 22.51 5.29
N TRP A 80 4.44 23.04 4.52
CA TRP A 80 3.59 24.13 4.95
C TRP A 80 2.59 23.74 6.04
N GLU A 81 2.03 22.54 5.98
CA GLU A 81 1.17 22.02 7.04
C GLU A 81 1.96 21.83 8.34
N ARG A 82 3.17 21.23 8.25
CA ARG A 82 4.07 21.10 9.40
C ARG A 82 4.51 22.44 9.96
N ALA A 83 4.80 23.42 9.11
CA ALA A 83 5.17 24.76 9.57
C ALA A 83 4.01 25.42 10.36
N ARG A 84 2.77 25.21 9.96
CA ARG A 84 1.59 25.67 10.71
C ARG A 84 1.40 24.93 12.03
N GLU A 85 1.64 23.60 12.04
CA GLU A 85 1.58 22.79 13.25
C GLU A 85 2.64 23.20 14.28
N VAL A 86 3.86 23.52 13.83
CA VAL A 86 4.96 23.98 14.71
C VAL A 86 4.65 25.34 15.36
N VAL A 87 3.87 26.19 14.71
CA VAL A 87 3.42 27.49 15.25
C VAL A 87 2.20 27.33 16.17
N GLY A 88 1.49 26.20 16.10
CA GLY A 88 0.33 25.90 16.93
C GLY A 88 0.72 25.38 18.32
N GLU A 89 -0.11 25.64 19.35
CA GLU A 89 0.09 25.15 20.72
C GLU A 89 -0.24 23.66 20.89
N ALA A 90 -0.88 23.01 19.90
CA ALA A 90 -1.29 21.61 19.99
C ALA A 90 -0.21 20.68 19.41
N GLU A 91 0.04 19.57 20.10
CA GLU A 91 0.92 18.50 19.60
C GLU A 91 0.45 17.99 18.22
N PRO A 92 1.30 17.98 17.19
CA PRO A 92 0.89 17.59 15.85
C PRO A 92 0.49 16.10 15.81
N PRO A 93 -0.45 15.70 14.95
CA PRO A 93 -0.84 14.30 14.82
C PRO A 93 0.31 13.47 14.25
N ILE A 94 0.41 12.22 14.69
CA ILE A 94 1.27 11.23 14.05
C ILE A 94 0.66 10.87 12.69
N ARG A 95 1.37 11.12 11.59
CA ARG A 95 0.92 10.78 10.24
C ARG A 95 1.37 9.38 9.88
N ILE A 96 0.40 8.56 9.52
CA ILE A 96 0.59 7.15 9.19
C ILE A 96 0.02 6.90 7.80
N SER A 97 0.82 6.29 6.94
CA SER A 97 0.31 5.68 5.72
C SER A 97 0.34 4.16 5.89
N ALA A 98 -0.78 3.49 5.63
CA ALA A 98 -0.91 2.08 5.92
C ALA A 98 -1.61 1.31 4.78
N VAL A 99 -1.20 0.07 4.53
CA VAL A 99 -2.03 -0.84 3.74
C VAL A 99 -3.29 -1.22 4.54
N SER A 100 -4.41 -1.47 3.86
CA SER A 100 -5.70 -1.74 4.50
C SER A 100 -5.62 -2.83 5.57
N ALA A 101 -4.87 -3.91 5.32
CA ALA A 101 -4.71 -5.01 6.27
C ALA A 101 -4.16 -4.56 7.62
N LEU A 102 -3.12 -3.73 7.62
CA LEU A 102 -2.48 -3.24 8.84
C LEU A 102 -3.30 -2.12 9.49
N ALA A 103 -3.94 -1.26 8.69
CA ALA A 103 -4.82 -0.22 9.21
C ALA A 103 -5.99 -0.81 10.00
N PHE A 104 -6.67 -1.81 9.45
CA PHE A 104 -7.80 -2.47 10.10
C PHE A 104 -7.37 -3.48 11.16
N GLY A 105 -6.35 -4.29 10.90
CA GLY A 105 -5.98 -5.41 11.77
C GLY A 105 -5.11 -5.04 12.97
N LEU A 106 -4.35 -3.95 12.92
CA LEU A 106 -3.39 -3.62 13.97
C LEU A 106 -3.55 -2.23 14.56
N LEU A 107 -3.81 -1.22 13.71
CA LEU A 107 -3.59 0.17 14.11
C LEU A 107 -4.53 0.63 15.22
N THR A 108 -5.78 0.18 15.20
CA THR A 108 -6.77 0.56 16.23
C THR A 108 -6.37 0.08 17.63
N ASP A 109 -5.92 -1.18 17.74
CA ASP A 109 -5.51 -1.73 19.01
C ASP A 109 -4.15 -1.22 19.47
N ALA A 110 -3.23 -1.01 18.51
CA ALA A 110 -1.96 -0.36 18.79
C ALA A 110 -2.15 1.07 19.32
N TRP A 111 -3.10 1.82 18.76
CA TRP A 111 -3.45 3.14 19.26
C TRP A 111 -4.00 3.12 20.69
N LYS A 112 -4.88 2.17 21.00
CA LYS A 112 -5.37 1.97 22.38
C LYS A 112 -4.25 1.60 23.35
N ALA A 113 -3.32 0.74 22.91
CA ALA A 113 -2.18 0.33 23.72
C ALA A 113 -1.15 1.46 23.94
N ALA A 114 -1.04 2.40 22.99
CA ALA A 114 -0.13 3.55 23.08
C ALA A 114 -0.65 4.68 23.98
N GLY A 115 -1.90 4.62 24.47
CA GLY A 115 -2.44 5.58 25.44
C GLY A 115 -3.96 5.59 25.47
N GLU A 116 -4.53 6.07 26.57
CA GLU A 116 -5.96 6.20 26.77
C GLU A 116 -6.40 7.65 27.00
N GLY A 117 -7.61 7.98 26.57
CA GLY A 117 -8.23 9.29 26.79
C GLY A 117 -7.40 10.44 26.22
N ALA A 118 -7.10 11.44 27.07
CA ALA A 118 -6.34 12.63 26.67
C ALA A 118 -4.86 12.34 26.35
N ASN A 119 -4.33 11.19 26.81
CA ASN A 119 -2.94 10.78 26.55
C ASN A 119 -2.79 9.97 25.26
N ALA A 120 -3.90 9.55 24.64
CA ALA A 120 -3.85 8.85 23.36
C ALA A 120 -3.26 9.77 22.26
N PRO A 121 -2.33 9.27 21.42
CA PRO A 121 -1.76 10.09 20.38
C PRO A 121 -2.82 10.48 19.34
N ARG A 122 -2.74 11.72 18.86
CA ARG A 122 -3.54 12.14 17.71
C ARG A 122 -2.97 11.50 16.46
N LEU A 123 -3.82 10.88 15.65
CA LEU A 123 -3.40 10.21 14.41
C LEU A 123 -4.06 10.85 13.19
N MET A 124 -3.31 10.89 12.12
CA MET A 124 -3.81 11.06 10.75
C MET A 124 -3.42 9.81 9.96
N VAL A 125 -4.42 9.04 9.51
CA VAL A 125 -4.21 7.74 8.88
C VAL A 125 -4.71 7.79 7.45
N GLU A 126 -3.82 7.47 6.51
CA GLU A 126 -4.13 7.30 5.09
C GLU A 126 -3.99 5.84 4.72
N VAL A 127 -5.04 5.30 4.07
CA VAL A 127 -5.03 3.91 3.60
C VAL A 127 -4.66 3.86 2.13
N GLU A 128 -3.53 3.22 1.84
CA GLU A 128 -2.92 3.23 0.53
C GLU A 128 -2.42 1.82 0.11
N ASN A 129 -2.00 1.67 -1.14
CA ASN A 129 -1.28 0.48 -1.60
C ASN A 129 0.19 0.49 -1.11
N PRO A 130 0.89 -0.67 -1.10
CA PRO A 130 2.24 -0.77 -0.54
C PRO A 130 3.25 0.21 -1.14
N ASP A 131 3.20 0.47 -2.45
CA ASP A 131 4.12 1.38 -3.13
C ASP A 131 3.88 2.83 -2.69
N ARG A 132 2.62 3.24 -2.54
CA ARG A 132 2.25 4.57 -2.06
C ARG A 132 2.58 4.76 -0.59
N VAL A 133 2.40 3.75 0.25
CA VAL A 133 2.84 3.78 1.65
C VAL A 133 4.34 4.08 1.73
N GLN A 134 5.16 3.37 0.97
CA GLN A 134 6.60 3.59 0.95
C GLN A 134 6.95 5.00 0.45
N ASN A 135 6.29 5.46 -0.62
CA ASN A 135 6.49 6.80 -1.15
C ASN A 135 6.08 7.90 -0.14
N ALA A 136 4.99 7.71 0.61
CA ALA A 136 4.55 8.64 1.64
C ALA A 136 5.60 8.80 2.76
N VAL A 137 6.22 7.70 3.17
CA VAL A 137 7.32 7.74 4.15
C VAL A 137 8.55 8.45 3.57
N MET A 138 8.93 8.11 2.34
CA MET A 138 10.10 8.70 1.68
C MET A 138 9.95 10.20 1.41
N SER A 139 8.76 10.68 1.10
CA SER A 139 8.47 12.10 0.89
C SER A 139 8.24 12.87 2.20
N GLY A 140 8.18 12.19 3.36
CA GLY A 140 7.88 12.79 4.66
C GLY A 140 6.41 13.18 4.84
N THR A 141 5.50 12.71 3.94
CA THR A 141 4.04 12.87 4.10
C THR A 141 3.51 11.99 5.23
N ALA A 142 4.15 10.83 5.46
CA ALA A 142 3.91 9.98 6.61
C ALA A 142 5.19 9.81 7.43
N GLN A 143 5.07 9.76 8.75
CA GLN A 143 6.15 9.46 9.68
C GLN A 143 6.33 7.95 9.83
N ILE A 144 5.23 7.20 9.75
CA ILE A 144 5.18 5.76 9.86
C ILE A 144 4.53 5.20 8.59
N GLY A 145 5.16 4.21 8.00
CA GLY A 145 4.57 3.37 6.98
C GLY A 145 4.24 1.99 7.56
N ALA A 146 2.97 1.58 7.53
CA ALA A 146 2.56 0.23 7.88
C ALA A 146 2.30 -0.54 6.58
N THR A 147 3.22 -1.40 6.16
CA THR A 147 3.22 -1.96 4.79
C THR A 147 3.56 -3.43 4.73
N SER A 148 3.37 -4.02 3.56
CA SER A 148 3.78 -5.39 3.27
C SER A 148 4.97 -5.42 2.30
N ALA A 149 5.79 -6.48 2.41
CA ALA A 149 6.91 -6.70 1.50
C ALA A 149 6.42 -7.05 0.07
N PRO A 150 7.19 -6.67 -0.98
CA PRO A 150 8.58 -6.20 -0.94
C PRO A 150 8.71 -4.71 -0.62
N LEU A 151 9.91 -4.33 -0.13
CA LEU A 151 10.28 -2.93 0.03
C LEU A 151 11.13 -2.48 -1.16
N LEU A 152 10.73 -1.39 -1.80
CA LEU A 152 11.35 -0.90 -3.04
C LEU A 152 12.46 0.14 -2.80
N HIS A 153 12.43 0.81 -1.66
CA HIS A 153 13.33 1.91 -1.35
C HIS A 153 14.39 1.52 -0.32
N ARG A 154 15.67 1.72 -0.65
CA ARG A 154 16.82 1.41 0.23
C ARG A 154 16.95 2.37 1.43
N ASP A 155 16.34 3.55 1.34
CA ASP A 155 16.36 4.56 2.40
C ASP A 155 15.20 4.44 3.39
N LEU A 156 14.42 3.38 3.30
CA LEU A 156 13.50 2.99 4.35
C LEU A 156 14.27 2.25 5.45
N VAL A 157 13.94 2.58 6.69
CA VAL A 157 14.33 1.81 7.88
C VAL A 157 13.18 0.89 8.22
N LEU A 158 13.47 -0.39 8.29
CA LEU A 158 12.51 -1.40 8.71
C LEU A 158 12.59 -1.51 10.24
N GLU A 159 11.55 -1.01 10.91
CA GLU A 159 11.47 -0.99 12.38
C GLU A 159 11.22 -2.41 12.92
N TRP A 160 10.33 -3.13 12.28
CA TRP A 160 10.11 -4.56 12.49
C TRP A 160 9.51 -5.20 11.24
N LEU A 161 9.74 -6.50 11.09
CA LEU A 161 9.19 -7.34 10.03
C LEU A 161 8.63 -8.62 10.64
N GLY A 162 7.41 -8.95 10.30
CA GLY A 162 6.79 -10.22 10.66
C GLY A 162 6.22 -10.95 9.47
N THR A 163 5.91 -12.21 9.66
CA THR A 163 5.23 -13.04 8.68
C THR A 163 4.13 -13.87 9.33
N ALA A 164 3.08 -14.10 8.55
CA ALA A 164 2.00 -15.03 8.90
C ALA A 164 1.49 -15.70 7.61
N PRO A 165 0.95 -16.92 7.66
CA PRO A 165 0.42 -17.58 6.48
C PRO A 165 -0.89 -16.93 6.00
N CYS A 166 -1.03 -16.78 4.69
CA CYS A 166 -2.33 -16.49 4.09
C CYS A 166 -3.30 -17.65 4.33
N VAL A 167 -4.58 -17.33 4.34
CA VAL A 167 -5.68 -18.29 4.58
C VAL A 167 -6.67 -18.28 3.43
N LEU A 168 -7.48 -19.32 3.35
CA LEU A 168 -8.57 -19.45 2.39
C LEU A 168 -9.87 -18.93 3.03
N ALA A 169 -10.51 -17.97 2.37
CA ALA A 169 -11.85 -17.49 2.70
C ALA A 169 -12.86 -18.08 1.72
N VAL A 170 -13.91 -18.71 2.22
CA VAL A 170 -15.00 -19.29 1.42
C VAL A 170 -16.35 -18.86 1.97
N PRO A 171 -17.43 -18.81 1.16
CA PRO A 171 -18.80 -18.68 1.68
C PRO A 171 -19.12 -19.81 2.66
N GLU A 172 -19.96 -19.57 3.68
CA GLU A 172 -20.33 -20.60 4.65
C GLU A 172 -21.08 -21.80 4.05
N ASP A 173 -21.77 -21.57 2.94
CA ASP A 173 -22.50 -22.61 2.19
C ASP A 173 -21.63 -23.34 1.15
N ASP A 174 -20.36 -22.92 0.98
CA ASP A 174 -19.42 -23.58 0.08
C ASP A 174 -19.07 -24.99 0.57
N PRO A 175 -18.95 -25.99 -0.33
CA PRO A 175 -18.56 -27.36 0.06
C PRO A 175 -17.24 -27.40 0.86
N LEU A 176 -16.27 -26.53 0.56
CA LEU A 176 -15.01 -26.45 1.29
C LEU A 176 -15.20 -25.96 2.74
N ALA A 177 -16.27 -25.25 3.06
CA ALA A 177 -16.53 -24.78 4.43
C ALA A 177 -16.69 -25.94 5.44
N ARG A 178 -16.95 -27.16 4.96
CA ARG A 178 -17.08 -28.38 5.77
C ARG A 178 -15.75 -29.14 5.93
N THR A 179 -14.67 -28.67 5.30
CA THR A 179 -13.37 -29.32 5.40
C THR A 179 -12.82 -29.22 6.84
N GLU A 180 -12.43 -30.33 7.40
CA GLU A 180 -11.69 -30.40 8.65
C GLU A 180 -10.19 -30.39 8.36
N GLY A 181 -9.47 -29.39 8.95
CA GLY A 181 -8.04 -29.20 8.75
C GLY A 181 -7.66 -28.38 7.52
N PRO A 182 -6.35 -28.35 7.15
CA PRO A 182 -5.83 -27.55 6.06
C PRO A 182 -6.33 -27.99 4.68
N VAL A 183 -6.66 -27.02 3.83
CA VAL A 183 -7.16 -27.25 2.48
C VAL A 183 -5.98 -27.40 1.51
N GLU A 184 -5.99 -28.50 0.74
CA GLU A 184 -5.03 -28.72 -0.32
C GLU A 184 -5.27 -27.77 -1.50
N LEU A 185 -4.22 -27.18 -2.08
CA LEU A 185 -4.37 -26.25 -3.22
C LEU A 185 -5.11 -26.86 -4.41
N LYS A 186 -4.95 -28.17 -4.64
CA LYS A 186 -5.64 -28.89 -5.73
C LYS A 186 -7.17 -28.83 -5.62
N ALA A 187 -7.73 -28.68 -4.42
CA ALA A 187 -9.16 -28.51 -4.20
C ALA A 187 -9.70 -27.18 -4.76
N LEU A 188 -8.83 -26.25 -5.10
CA LEU A 188 -9.16 -24.95 -5.68
C LEU A 188 -9.26 -24.99 -7.22
N SER A 189 -8.86 -26.08 -7.87
CA SER A 189 -8.86 -26.21 -9.34
C SER A 189 -10.24 -26.02 -9.93
N GLY A 190 -10.33 -25.20 -11.00
CA GLY A 190 -11.58 -24.88 -11.68
C GLY A 190 -12.51 -23.92 -10.93
N ARG A 191 -12.13 -23.48 -9.71
CA ARG A 191 -12.95 -22.58 -8.89
C ARG A 191 -12.85 -21.13 -9.35
N ASN A 192 -13.89 -20.36 -9.09
CA ASN A 192 -13.87 -18.92 -9.24
C ASN A 192 -13.11 -18.31 -8.06
N LEU A 193 -12.13 -17.45 -8.37
CA LEU A 193 -11.31 -16.74 -7.37
C LEU A 193 -11.69 -15.26 -7.33
N VAL A 194 -11.85 -14.74 -6.13
CA VAL A 194 -11.81 -13.32 -5.83
C VAL A 194 -10.37 -12.98 -5.47
N GLY A 195 -9.66 -12.32 -6.38
CA GLY A 195 -8.22 -12.06 -6.27
C GLY A 195 -7.90 -10.60 -6.02
N MET A 196 -6.68 -10.36 -5.57
CA MET A 196 -6.14 -9.01 -5.45
C MET A 196 -5.60 -8.51 -6.79
N SER A 197 -5.78 -7.22 -7.09
CA SER A 197 -5.38 -6.62 -8.38
C SER A 197 -3.91 -6.18 -8.44
N LEU A 198 -3.19 -6.23 -7.34
CA LEU A 198 -1.77 -5.88 -7.31
C LEU A 198 -0.93 -6.94 -8.04
N ARG A 199 0.12 -6.47 -8.73
CA ARG A 199 1.02 -7.34 -9.49
C ARG A 199 2.21 -7.84 -8.69
N ARG A 200 2.44 -7.29 -7.48
CA ARG A 200 3.58 -7.57 -6.60
C ARG A 200 3.09 -7.99 -5.22
N GLY A 201 4.03 -8.45 -4.41
CA GLY A 201 3.74 -8.84 -3.04
C GLY A 201 2.93 -10.13 -2.93
N VAL A 202 2.02 -10.17 -1.99
CA VAL A 202 1.18 -11.35 -1.72
C VAL A 202 0.42 -11.85 -2.95
N PRO A 203 -0.23 -11.02 -3.78
CA PRO A 203 -0.96 -11.50 -4.95
C PRO A 203 -0.06 -12.24 -5.96
N ALA A 204 1.18 -11.75 -6.15
CA ALA A 204 2.15 -12.43 -7.01
C ALA A 204 2.57 -13.78 -6.41
N ARG A 205 2.82 -13.85 -5.09
CA ARG A 205 3.14 -15.12 -4.40
C ARG A 205 2.00 -16.12 -4.46
N ILE A 206 0.75 -15.68 -4.24
CA ILE A 206 -0.43 -16.54 -4.39
C ILE A 206 -0.46 -17.14 -5.81
N ARG A 207 -0.30 -16.29 -6.82
CA ARG A 207 -0.30 -16.73 -8.22
C ARG A 207 0.80 -17.76 -8.48
N ALA A 208 2.04 -17.45 -8.10
CA ALA A 208 3.17 -18.35 -8.27
C ALA A 208 2.97 -19.70 -7.58
N THR A 209 2.40 -19.71 -6.38
CA THR A 209 2.15 -20.94 -5.63
C THR A 209 1.08 -21.79 -6.30
N LEU A 210 0.00 -21.17 -6.79
CA LEU A 210 -1.03 -21.89 -7.55
C LEU A 210 -0.48 -22.47 -8.86
N ASP A 211 0.28 -21.67 -9.62
CA ASP A 211 0.88 -22.09 -10.89
C ASP A 211 1.90 -23.25 -10.66
N ALA A 212 2.73 -23.17 -9.63
CA ALA A 212 3.67 -24.24 -9.26
C ALA A 212 2.98 -25.55 -8.84
N ALA A 213 1.79 -25.44 -8.25
CA ALA A 213 0.97 -26.59 -7.88
C ALA A 213 0.11 -27.14 -9.06
N GLY A 214 0.16 -26.49 -10.23
CA GLY A 214 -0.66 -26.84 -11.39
C GLY A 214 -2.16 -26.62 -11.16
N VAL A 215 -2.52 -25.61 -10.35
CA VAL A 215 -3.89 -25.29 -9.98
C VAL A 215 -4.42 -24.17 -10.89
N ASP A 216 -5.38 -24.50 -11.73
CA ASP A 216 -6.06 -23.52 -12.58
C ASP A 216 -7.28 -22.94 -11.86
N VAL A 217 -7.31 -21.61 -11.70
CA VAL A 217 -8.40 -20.85 -11.10
C VAL A 217 -8.88 -19.75 -12.03
N ARG A 218 -10.18 -19.46 -11.99
CA ARG A 218 -10.77 -18.40 -12.79
C ARG A 218 -10.93 -17.14 -11.95
N VAL A 219 -10.09 -16.13 -12.17
CA VAL A 219 -10.23 -14.85 -11.44
C VAL A 219 -11.46 -14.11 -11.94
N LYS A 220 -12.55 -14.17 -11.19
CA LYS A 220 -13.85 -13.55 -11.52
C LYS A 220 -13.92 -12.09 -11.05
N VAL A 221 -13.31 -11.78 -9.92
CA VAL A 221 -13.28 -10.43 -9.36
C VAL A 221 -11.84 -10.08 -9.01
N ARG A 222 -11.43 -8.84 -9.27
CA ARG A 222 -10.17 -8.26 -8.81
C ARG A 222 -10.42 -7.02 -7.98
N THR A 223 -9.81 -6.93 -6.81
CA THR A 223 -9.94 -5.80 -5.89
C THR A 223 -8.59 -5.44 -5.27
N THR A 224 -8.46 -4.26 -4.70
CA THR A 224 -7.27 -3.79 -4.00
C THR A 224 -7.36 -3.90 -2.48
N SER A 225 -8.51 -4.32 -1.95
CA SER A 225 -8.79 -4.40 -0.50
C SER A 225 -9.31 -5.78 -0.14
N THR A 226 -8.76 -6.38 0.92
CA THR A 226 -9.24 -7.65 1.49
C THR A 226 -10.69 -7.54 1.97
N MET A 227 -11.10 -6.42 2.57
CA MET A 227 -12.49 -6.19 2.97
C MET A 227 -13.45 -6.28 1.79
N ASN A 228 -13.10 -5.67 0.65
CA ASN A 228 -13.90 -5.81 -0.57
C ASN A 228 -13.90 -7.25 -1.09
N ALA A 229 -12.75 -7.94 -1.05
CA ALA A 229 -12.69 -9.35 -1.44
C ALA A 229 -13.64 -10.21 -0.60
N LEU A 230 -13.63 -10.04 0.72
CA LEU A 230 -14.53 -10.74 1.65
C LEU A 230 -16.01 -10.45 1.35
N SER A 231 -16.35 -9.21 1.01
CA SER A 231 -17.72 -8.85 0.61
C SER A 231 -18.19 -9.59 -0.64
N PHE A 232 -17.34 -9.71 -1.68
CA PHE A 232 -17.62 -10.48 -2.88
C PHE A 232 -17.68 -11.99 -2.61
N ILE A 233 -16.81 -12.51 -1.73
CA ILE A 233 -16.82 -13.91 -1.32
C ILE A 233 -18.15 -14.22 -0.63
N ARG A 234 -18.58 -13.40 0.31
CA ARG A 234 -19.87 -13.52 1.01
C ARG A 234 -21.06 -13.52 0.04
N ALA A 235 -20.97 -12.73 -1.02
CA ALA A 235 -21.99 -12.67 -2.07
C ALA A 235 -21.93 -13.86 -3.07
N GLY A 236 -21.09 -14.88 -2.83
CA GLY A 236 -20.98 -16.06 -3.68
C GLY A 236 -20.25 -15.85 -5.00
N ALA A 237 -19.43 -14.80 -5.13
CA ALA A 237 -18.65 -14.57 -6.33
C ALA A 237 -17.54 -15.60 -6.56
N GLY A 238 -17.11 -16.28 -5.48
CA GLY A 238 -16.06 -17.30 -5.48
C GLY A 238 -15.39 -17.40 -4.12
N ILE A 239 -14.23 -18.03 -4.09
CA ILE A 239 -13.36 -18.18 -2.93
C ILE A 239 -12.19 -17.20 -3.01
N GLY A 240 -11.43 -16.98 -1.92
CA GLY A 240 -10.26 -16.08 -1.94
C GLY A 240 -9.14 -16.56 -1.04
N ILE A 241 -7.90 -16.42 -1.49
CA ILE A 241 -6.73 -16.52 -0.63
C ILE A 241 -6.38 -15.10 -0.18
N VAL A 242 -6.41 -14.87 1.13
CA VAL A 242 -6.29 -13.54 1.75
C VAL A 242 -5.27 -13.54 2.88
N GLU A 243 -4.77 -12.37 3.21
CA GLU A 243 -3.92 -12.18 4.38
C GLU A 243 -4.75 -12.28 5.68
N PRO A 244 -4.16 -12.73 6.78
CA PRO A 244 -4.93 -13.04 8.01
C PRO A 244 -5.29 -11.81 8.84
N LEU A 245 -4.59 -10.68 8.73
CA LEU A 245 -4.77 -9.52 9.61
C LEU A 245 -6.16 -8.89 9.53
N THR A 246 -6.68 -8.69 8.31
CA THR A 246 -8.03 -8.12 8.13
C THR A 246 -9.10 -8.98 8.82
N LEU A 247 -8.85 -10.28 8.93
CA LEU A 247 -9.83 -11.24 9.51
C LEU A 247 -9.92 -11.16 11.03
N THR A 248 -8.92 -10.58 11.69
CA THR A 248 -8.89 -10.44 13.15
C THR A 248 -9.61 -9.18 13.64
N ALA A 249 -9.97 -8.26 12.74
CA ALA A 249 -10.56 -6.96 13.11
C ALA A 249 -12.01 -7.06 13.55
N GLU A 250 -12.82 -7.88 12.86
CA GLU A 250 -14.26 -8.01 13.11
C GLU A 250 -14.76 -9.43 12.81
N ALA A 251 -15.93 -9.77 13.38
CA ALA A 251 -16.62 -10.99 13.00
C ALA A 251 -17.02 -10.98 11.52
N LEU A 252 -16.86 -12.10 10.86
CA LEU A 252 -17.09 -12.25 9.42
C LEU A 252 -18.28 -13.20 9.15
N PRO A 253 -19.53 -12.82 9.49
CA PRO A 253 -20.68 -13.68 9.26
C PRO A 253 -20.82 -14.00 7.76
N GLY A 254 -21.20 -15.23 7.44
CA GLY A 254 -21.36 -15.71 6.07
C GLY A 254 -20.04 -16.11 5.37
N ILE A 255 -18.92 -16.13 6.11
CA ILE A 255 -17.61 -16.53 5.58
C ILE A 255 -16.96 -17.53 6.53
N ARG A 256 -16.45 -18.62 5.97
CA ARG A 256 -15.59 -19.57 6.68
C ARG A 256 -14.12 -19.34 6.30
N ILE A 257 -13.26 -19.29 7.29
CA ILE A 257 -11.81 -19.18 7.12
C ILE A 257 -11.17 -20.54 7.37
N LEU A 258 -10.31 -20.96 6.44
CA LEU A 258 -9.66 -22.27 6.46
C LEU A 258 -8.16 -22.10 6.27
N PRO A 259 -7.33 -22.84 6.99
CA PRO A 259 -5.90 -22.89 6.72
C PRO A 259 -5.62 -23.55 5.37
N LEU A 260 -4.52 -23.20 4.74
CA LEU A 260 -4.00 -23.86 3.55
C LEU A 260 -2.92 -24.91 3.93
N ALA A 261 -2.92 -26.05 3.30
CA ALA A 261 -1.87 -27.06 3.48
C ALA A 261 -0.50 -26.58 3.01
N THR A 262 -0.47 -25.67 2.02
CA THR A 262 0.75 -25.03 1.54
C THR A 262 0.79 -23.60 2.08
N ALA A 263 1.79 -23.29 2.87
CA ALA A 263 1.98 -21.95 3.44
C ALA A 263 2.33 -20.93 2.34
N ILE A 264 1.56 -19.84 2.27
CA ILE A 264 1.83 -18.68 1.42
C ILE A 264 2.14 -17.50 2.36
N PRO A 265 3.40 -17.07 2.50
CA PRO A 265 3.75 -16.08 3.51
C PRO A 265 3.22 -14.69 3.17
N TYR A 266 2.57 -14.06 4.13
CA TYR A 266 2.29 -12.63 4.16
C TYR A 266 3.34 -11.95 5.02
N CYS A 267 4.28 -11.23 4.40
CA CYS A 267 5.34 -10.51 5.10
C CYS A 267 4.94 -9.04 5.22
N PHE A 268 4.94 -8.49 6.43
CA PHE A 268 4.47 -7.14 6.72
C PHE A 268 5.20 -6.55 7.92
N GLY A 269 5.16 -5.22 8.05
CA GLY A 269 5.83 -4.52 9.13
C GLY A 269 5.66 -3.02 9.12
N ALA A 270 6.44 -2.34 9.97
CA ALA A 270 6.49 -0.90 10.04
C ALA A 270 7.81 -0.38 9.48
N VAL A 271 7.74 0.72 8.76
CA VAL A 271 8.89 1.40 8.15
C VAL A 271 8.89 2.89 8.48
N THR A 272 10.09 3.46 8.56
CA THR A 272 10.33 4.91 8.71
C THR A 272 11.37 5.37 7.68
N ALA A 273 11.56 6.68 7.52
CA ALA A 273 12.59 7.22 6.64
C ALA A 273 13.95 7.28 7.33
N ARG A 274 15.00 6.86 6.63
CA ARG A 274 16.38 6.94 7.13
C ARG A 274 16.79 8.38 7.38
N GLY A 275 17.40 8.64 8.56
CA GLY A 275 17.91 9.96 8.93
C GLY A 275 16.84 10.99 9.33
N VAL A 276 15.58 10.59 9.38
CA VAL A 276 14.47 11.42 9.88
C VAL A 276 14.17 11.01 11.33
N PRO A 277 14.23 11.93 12.31
CA PRO A 277 13.88 11.61 13.69
C PRO A 277 12.42 11.15 13.80
N VAL A 278 12.20 10.04 14.49
CA VAL A 278 10.87 9.53 14.79
C VAL A 278 10.49 10.02 16.20
N PRO A 279 9.34 10.70 16.39
CA PRO A 279 8.89 11.13 17.72
C PRO A 279 8.66 9.94 18.66
N ASP A 280 8.83 10.15 19.97
CA ASP A 280 8.73 9.07 20.95
C ASP A 280 7.37 8.37 20.93
N LYS A 281 6.26 9.11 20.86
CA LYS A 281 4.92 8.56 20.72
C LYS A 281 4.73 7.75 19.44
N ALA A 282 5.43 8.11 18.36
CA ALA A 282 5.39 7.32 17.11
C ALA A 282 6.18 6.01 17.28
N ARG A 283 7.30 6.01 18.04
CA ARG A 283 8.02 4.76 18.37
C ARG A 283 7.20 3.84 19.26
N GLU A 284 6.51 4.40 20.26
CA GLU A 284 5.60 3.63 21.11
C GLU A 284 4.49 2.97 20.27
N LEU A 285 3.91 3.70 19.33
CA LEU A 285 2.90 3.16 18.43
C LEU A 285 3.45 2.06 17.52
N ILE A 286 4.66 2.22 16.97
CA ILE A 286 5.34 1.19 16.18
C ILE A 286 5.56 -0.08 16.99
N ALA A 287 6.03 0.05 18.24
CA ALA A 287 6.22 -1.08 19.14
C ALA A 287 4.88 -1.74 19.51
N ALA A 288 3.84 -0.95 19.77
CA ALA A 288 2.51 -1.46 20.05
C ALA A 288 1.93 -2.25 18.86
N MET A 289 2.14 -1.79 17.62
CA MET A 289 1.70 -2.52 16.41
C MET A 289 2.36 -3.91 16.33
N GLN A 290 3.64 -4.05 16.66
CA GLN A 290 4.33 -5.33 16.70
C GLN A 290 3.71 -6.25 17.76
N VAL A 291 3.50 -5.75 18.97
CA VAL A 291 2.89 -6.51 20.07
C VAL A 291 1.48 -6.97 19.70
N VAL A 292 0.67 -6.08 19.10
CA VAL A 292 -0.69 -6.45 18.64
C VAL A 292 -0.63 -7.54 17.58
N ALA A 293 0.32 -7.48 16.63
CA ALA A 293 0.47 -8.53 15.62
C ALA A 293 0.77 -9.90 16.25
N GLN A 294 1.64 -9.94 17.26
CA GLN A 294 1.97 -11.16 18.03
C GLN A 294 0.79 -11.74 18.78
N HIS A 295 -0.12 -10.89 19.30
CA HIS A 295 -1.29 -11.36 20.05
C HIS A 295 -2.49 -11.71 19.17
N ARG A 296 -2.59 -11.12 17.99
CA ARG A 296 -3.74 -11.29 17.09
C ARG A 296 -3.62 -12.47 16.14
N LEU A 297 -2.40 -12.91 15.86
CA LEU A 297 -2.10 -13.94 14.87
C LEU A 297 -1.36 -15.10 15.56
N ASP A 298 -2.03 -16.24 15.70
CA ASP A 298 -1.44 -17.44 16.33
C ASP A 298 -0.17 -17.94 15.60
N ASP A 299 -0.14 -17.82 14.27
CA ASP A 299 0.97 -18.24 13.41
C ASP A 299 1.92 -17.08 13.05
N PHE A 300 1.96 -16.00 13.85
CA PHE A 300 2.86 -14.89 13.62
C PHE A 300 4.30 -15.25 14.00
N THR A 301 5.22 -14.96 13.10
CA THR A 301 6.66 -15.06 13.34
C THR A 301 7.32 -13.70 13.13
N LEU A 302 7.92 -13.16 14.19
CA LEU A 302 8.78 -11.99 14.09
C LEU A 302 10.10 -12.38 13.45
N ILE A 303 10.52 -11.68 12.41
CA ILE A 303 11.76 -11.94 11.70
C ILE A 303 12.90 -11.17 12.38
N PRO A 304 13.99 -11.83 12.77
CA PRO A 304 15.15 -11.15 13.36
C PRO A 304 15.75 -10.11 12.41
N PRO A 305 16.26 -8.98 12.92
CA PRO A 305 16.80 -7.89 12.07
C PRO A 305 17.89 -8.34 11.10
N GLU A 306 18.73 -9.30 11.50
CA GLU A 306 19.79 -9.89 10.68
C GLU A 306 19.27 -10.67 9.47
N GLU A 307 18.04 -11.16 9.52
CA GLU A 307 17.41 -11.91 8.43
C GLU A 307 16.59 -11.02 7.49
N HIS A 308 16.33 -9.76 7.85
CA HIS A 308 15.48 -8.85 7.06
C HIS A 308 15.94 -8.73 5.61
N GLN A 309 17.26 -8.49 5.40
CA GLN A 309 17.79 -8.29 4.04
C GLN A 309 17.71 -9.57 3.20
N SER A 310 18.02 -10.72 3.78
CA SER A 310 18.00 -12.01 3.08
C SER A 310 16.56 -12.36 2.66
N LEU A 311 15.59 -12.17 3.56
CA LEU A 311 14.18 -12.42 3.28
C LEU A 311 13.65 -11.50 2.20
N LEU A 312 13.86 -10.19 2.32
CA LEU A 312 13.42 -9.20 1.31
C LEU A 312 14.04 -9.48 -0.07
N ALA A 313 15.33 -9.82 -0.12
CA ALA A 313 16.00 -10.20 -1.37
C ALA A 313 15.41 -11.47 -2.00
N SER A 314 15.06 -12.46 -1.18
CA SER A 314 14.43 -13.71 -1.65
C SER A 314 13.04 -13.45 -2.24
N LEU A 315 12.22 -12.60 -1.58
CA LEU A 315 10.89 -12.21 -2.04
C LEU A 315 10.96 -11.46 -3.37
N THR A 316 11.89 -10.52 -3.50
CA THR A 316 12.08 -9.74 -4.74
C THR A 316 12.54 -10.64 -5.90
N LYS A 317 13.43 -11.61 -5.65
CA LYS A 317 13.87 -12.57 -6.67
C LYS A 317 12.76 -13.51 -7.13
N GLN A 318 11.89 -13.93 -6.21
CA GLN A 318 10.72 -14.74 -6.56
C GLN A 318 9.78 -13.97 -7.50
N GLU A 319 9.52 -12.69 -7.19
CA GLU A 319 8.65 -11.83 -8.00
C GLU A 319 9.23 -11.48 -9.38
N ALA A 320 10.55 -11.36 -9.51
CA ALA A 320 11.21 -11.08 -10.80
C ALA A 320 11.20 -12.27 -11.77
N ARG A 321 10.86 -13.48 -11.29
CA ARG A 321 10.74 -14.70 -12.12
C ARG A 321 9.33 -14.97 -12.63
N LEU A 322 8.35 -14.13 -12.22
CA LEU A 322 6.94 -14.16 -12.58
C LEU A 322 6.61 -13.10 -13.65
#